data_14363256b4b0965790e4e06b2f6812b5
#
_entry.id   14363256b4b0965790e4e06b2f6812b5
#
_cell.length_a   1.000
_cell.length_b   1.000
_cell.length_c   1.000
_cell.angle_alpha   90.00
_cell.angle_beta   90.00
_cell.angle_gamma   90.00
#
_symmetry.space_group_name_H-M   'P 1'
#
loop_
_entity.id
_entity.type
_entity.pdbx_description
1 polymer ?
#
loop_
_entity_poly.entity_id
_entity_poly.type
_entity_poly.pdbx_seq_one_letter_code
_entity_poly.pdbx_strand_id
1 'polypeptide(L)'
;DTIKHSITTHRGCYGECNFCAIAAHQGRTIRTRSEANILQEAKHFTTLKDFKGIISDVGGPTANMYGFECVKKESLGTCIENKRCVDAHRLCKTMKVDHSRNIQLLKDIRAIPGIKKAFVASGVRYDLITADKKHGYEYLKEMVDHHISGQMKVAPEHTNDEVLHHMGKPGKQTLIDFKAMYDKLNKESGKQQFLTYYLIAAHPGCEEKHMHELKQFTTHELKMNPEQAQVFTPTPGTYSAVMYYTELDPFTKKKIFVEKDQ
;
A
#
# COMPACT_ATOMS: atom_id res chain seq x y z
N ASP A 1 -11.37 -0.99 -20.88
CA ASP A 1 -11.61 -0.07 -19.75
C ASP A 1 -11.21 -0.78 -18.45
N THR A 2 -10.00 -0.50 -17.96
CA THR A 2 -9.34 -1.25 -16.87
C THR A 2 -10.01 -1.11 -15.50
N ILE A 3 -10.92 -0.14 -15.35
CA ILE A 3 -11.60 0.15 -14.07
C ILE A 3 -13.10 -0.18 -14.07
N LYS A 4 -13.61 -0.70 -15.17
CA LYS A 4 -15.06 -0.82 -15.39
C LYS A 4 -15.79 -1.68 -14.34
N HIS A 5 -15.18 -2.75 -13.90
CA HIS A 5 -15.74 -3.65 -12.89
C HIS A 5 -14.78 -3.71 -11.70
N SER A 6 -14.61 -2.57 -11.02
CA SER A 6 -13.82 -2.45 -9.80
C SER A 6 -14.69 -2.04 -8.63
N ILE A 7 -14.31 -2.46 -7.42
CA ILE A 7 -15.02 -2.18 -6.18
C ILE A 7 -14.09 -1.42 -5.24
N THR A 8 -14.49 -0.21 -4.85
CA THR A 8 -13.82 0.51 -3.78
C THR A 8 -14.39 0.06 -2.43
N THR A 9 -13.56 -0.54 -1.59
CA THR A 9 -13.99 -1.12 -0.30
C THR A 9 -13.98 -0.12 0.85
N HIS A 10 -13.14 0.90 0.77
CA HIS A 10 -12.97 1.91 1.82
C HIS A 10 -12.38 3.21 1.28
N ARG A 11 -12.38 4.25 2.09
CA ARG A 11 -11.72 5.54 1.89
C ARG A 11 -10.80 5.83 3.06
N GLY A 12 -9.83 6.75 2.86
CA GLY A 12 -8.84 7.13 3.85
C GLY A 12 -7.62 6.21 3.88
N CYS A 13 -6.58 6.63 4.59
CA CYS A 13 -5.34 5.87 4.73
C CYS A 13 -4.68 6.16 6.08
N TYR A 14 -4.25 5.13 6.79
CA TYR A 14 -3.47 5.27 8.02
C TYR A 14 -1.97 5.50 7.77
N GLY A 15 -1.52 5.39 6.50
CA GLY A 15 -0.09 5.45 6.16
C GLY A 15 0.54 6.82 6.33
N GLU A 16 -0.16 7.88 5.93
CA GLU A 16 0.31 9.27 5.98
C GLU A 16 1.77 9.46 5.49
N CYS A 17 2.13 8.78 4.39
CA CYS A 17 3.45 8.98 3.78
C CYS A 17 3.65 10.46 3.46
N ASN A 18 4.87 10.99 3.68
CA ASN A 18 5.15 12.42 3.59
C ASN A 18 4.87 13.05 2.23
N PHE A 19 4.96 12.27 1.16
CA PHE A 19 4.73 12.70 -0.21
C PHE A 19 3.28 12.55 -0.70
N CYS A 20 2.42 11.86 0.05
CA CYS A 20 1.11 11.42 -0.42
C CYS A 20 -0.02 12.30 0.13
N ALA A 21 -0.84 12.85 -0.76
CA ALA A 21 -1.99 13.67 -0.39
C ALA A 21 -3.27 12.87 -0.07
N ILE A 22 -3.27 11.55 -0.15
CA ILE A 22 -4.47 10.74 0.13
C ILE A 22 -5.02 11.03 1.53
N ALA A 23 -4.17 11.11 2.54
CA ALA A 23 -4.60 11.41 3.89
C ALA A 23 -5.17 12.83 4.03
N ALA A 24 -4.68 13.79 3.22
CA ALA A 24 -5.19 15.18 3.23
C ALA A 24 -6.60 15.27 2.64
N HIS A 25 -6.90 14.56 1.55
CA HIS A 25 -8.20 14.70 0.87
C HIS A 25 -9.22 13.59 1.19
N GLN A 26 -8.78 12.38 1.60
CA GLN A 26 -9.69 11.29 1.99
C GLN A 26 -9.75 11.07 3.50
N GLY A 27 -8.82 11.68 4.24
CA GLY A 27 -8.73 11.57 5.69
C GLY A 27 -7.75 10.51 6.19
N ARG A 28 -7.38 10.69 7.45
CA ARG A 28 -6.47 9.84 8.23
C ARG A 28 -7.19 8.68 8.95
N THR A 29 -8.45 8.44 8.61
CA THR A 29 -9.27 7.40 9.22
C THR A 29 -9.86 6.56 8.11
N ILE A 30 -9.71 5.25 8.24
CA ILE A 30 -10.36 4.33 7.31
C ILE A 30 -11.87 4.40 7.53
N ARG A 31 -12.60 4.66 6.45
CA ARG A 31 -14.06 4.57 6.39
C ARG A 31 -14.43 3.40 5.50
N THR A 32 -14.69 2.30 6.15
CA THR A 32 -15.00 1.00 5.54
C THR A 32 -16.45 0.98 5.06
N ARG A 33 -16.69 0.54 3.85
CA ARG A 33 -18.05 0.20 3.38
C ARG A 33 -18.52 -1.07 4.05
N SER A 34 -19.82 -1.19 4.24
CA SER A 34 -20.38 -2.43 4.78
C SER A 34 -20.16 -3.59 3.80
N GLU A 35 -19.86 -4.74 4.34
CA GLU A 35 -19.68 -5.98 3.57
C GLU A 35 -20.91 -6.30 2.71
N ALA A 36 -22.11 -6.14 3.28
CA ALA A 36 -23.36 -6.34 2.56
C ALA A 36 -23.46 -5.47 1.28
N ASN A 37 -23.07 -4.18 1.36
CA ASN A 37 -23.10 -3.29 0.20
C ASN A 37 -22.06 -3.67 -0.85
N ILE A 38 -20.89 -4.12 -0.43
CA ILE A 38 -19.83 -4.58 -1.35
C ILE A 38 -20.28 -5.86 -2.06
N LEU A 39 -20.82 -6.82 -1.33
CA LEU A 39 -21.32 -8.07 -1.89
C LEU A 39 -22.54 -7.83 -2.81
N GLN A 40 -23.40 -6.87 -2.49
CA GLN A 40 -24.52 -6.48 -3.35
C GLN A 40 -24.02 -5.90 -4.67
N GLU A 41 -23.01 -5.01 -4.63
CA GLU A 41 -22.38 -4.46 -5.84
C GLU A 41 -21.70 -5.55 -6.68
N ALA A 42 -20.96 -6.46 -6.04
CA ALA A 42 -20.35 -7.59 -6.73
C ALA A 42 -21.40 -8.51 -7.38
N LYS A 43 -22.53 -8.78 -6.71
CA LYS A 43 -23.67 -9.51 -7.28
C LYS A 43 -24.30 -8.75 -8.45
N HIS A 44 -24.44 -7.42 -8.33
CA HIS A 44 -24.97 -6.61 -9.43
C HIS A 44 -24.12 -6.72 -10.69
N PHE A 45 -22.79 -6.80 -10.60
CA PHE A 45 -21.95 -7.00 -11.78
C PHE A 45 -22.34 -8.27 -12.56
N THR A 46 -22.74 -9.34 -11.89
CA THR A 46 -23.12 -10.60 -12.57
C THR A 46 -24.39 -10.48 -13.41
N THR A 47 -25.19 -9.42 -13.24
CA THR A 47 -26.39 -9.15 -14.03
C THR A 47 -26.10 -8.30 -15.28
N LEU A 48 -24.91 -7.72 -15.39
CA LEU A 48 -24.53 -6.85 -16.52
C LEU A 48 -24.17 -7.70 -17.74
N LYS A 49 -24.69 -7.32 -18.91
CA LYS A 49 -24.48 -8.06 -20.17
C LYS A 49 -23.01 -8.15 -20.61
N ASP A 50 -22.22 -7.17 -20.26
CA ASP A 50 -20.80 -7.08 -20.63
C ASP A 50 -19.86 -7.65 -19.56
N PHE A 51 -20.35 -8.08 -18.41
CA PHE A 51 -19.55 -8.69 -17.37
C PHE A 51 -19.09 -10.09 -17.77
N LYS A 52 -17.77 -10.34 -17.75
CA LYS A 52 -17.19 -11.64 -18.13
C LYS A 52 -16.81 -12.51 -16.93
N GLY A 53 -17.28 -12.15 -15.74
CA GLY A 53 -16.98 -12.85 -14.50
C GLY A 53 -15.68 -12.39 -13.82
N ILE A 54 -15.12 -11.25 -14.24
CA ILE A 54 -13.87 -10.74 -13.70
C ILE A 54 -14.09 -9.39 -13.04
N ILE A 55 -13.84 -9.30 -11.74
CA ILE A 55 -13.69 -8.03 -11.03
C ILE A 55 -12.20 -7.65 -11.12
N SER A 56 -11.93 -6.50 -11.73
CA SER A 56 -10.58 -6.07 -12.06
C SER A 56 -9.80 -5.57 -10.84
N ASP A 57 -10.50 -5.02 -9.84
CA ASP A 57 -9.91 -4.60 -8.57
C ASP A 57 -10.95 -4.61 -7.44
N VAL A 58 -10.60 -5.22 -6.33
CA VAL A 58 -11.28 -5.10 -5.03
C VAL A 58 -10.32 -4.39 -4.11
N GLY A 59 -10.40 -3.07 -4.05
CA GLY A 59 -9.35 -2.28 -3.43
C GLY A 59 -9.79 -0.96 -2.80
N GLY A 60 -8.83 -0.09 -2.63
CA GLY A 60 -8.98 1.23 -2.03
C GLY A 60 -7.66 1.98 -2.10
N PRO A 61 -7.51 3.11 -1.38
CA PRO A 61 -6.26 3.89 -1.37
C PRO A 61 -5.03 3.06 -0.97
N THR A 62 -5.25 2.04 -0.17
CA THR A 62 -4.30 0.98 0.18
C THR A 62 -5.10 -0.30 0.38
N ALA A 63 -5.02 -1.22 -0.57
CA ALA A 63 -5.98 -2.33 -0.69
C ALA A 63 -6.18 -3.15 0.58
N ASN A 64 -5.12 -3.37 1.35
CA ASN A 64 -5.15 -4.20 2.55
C ASN A 64 -5.48 -3.46 3.86
N MET A 65 -6.06 -2.26 3.79
CA MET A 65 -6.54 -1.55 4.99
C MET A 65 -8.04 -1.71 5.26
N TYR A 66 -8.75 -2.50 4.45
CA TYR A 66 -10.16 -2.78 4.69
C TYR A 66 -10.37 -3.44 6.07
N GLY A 67 -11.28 -2.88 6.86
CA GLY A 67 -11.59 -3.40 8.19
C GLY A 67 -10.61 -3.03 9.30
N PHE A 68 -9.55 -2.28 9.00
CA PHE A 68 -8.65 -1.80 10.03
C PHE A 68 -9.32 -0.71 10.88
N GLU A 69 -9.11 -0.78 12.18
CA GLU A 69 -9.79 0.03 13.17
C GLU A 69 -8.77 0.77 14.06
N CYS A 70 -9.21 1.87 14.64
CA CYS A 70 -8.45 2.58 15.65
C CYS A 70 -9.36 2.93 16.83
N VAL A 71 -9.11 2.35 17.99
CA VAL A 71 -9.92 2.51 19.19
C VAL A 71 -10.16 3.98 19.55
N LYS A 72 -9.14 4.83 19.43
CA LYS A 72 -9.29 6.28 19.69
C LYS A 72 -10.23 6.96 18.68
N LYS A 73 -10.07 6.64 17.39
CA LYS A 73 -10.88 7.27 16.33
C LYS A 73 -12.32 6.80 16.34
N GLU A 74 -12.56 5.58 16.78
CA GLU A 74 -13.92 5.04 16.97
C GLU A 74 -14.63 5.70 18.13
N SER A 75 -13.95 5.84 19.29
CA SER A 75 -14.55 6.40 20.49
C SER A 75 -14.66 7.93 20.45
N LEU A 76 -13.69 8.63 19.88
CA LEU A 76 -13.59 10.11 19.89
C LEU A 76 -13.90 10.74 18.51
N GLY A 77 -14.18 9.94 17.48
CA GLY A 77 -14.40 10.42 16.11
C GLY A 77 -13.14 10.87 15.38
N THR A 78 -12.11 11.28 16.12
CA THR A 78 -10.84 11.77 15.56
C THR A 78 -9.67 11.45 16.48
N CYS A 79 -8.46 11.71 15.98
CA CYS A 79 -7.24 11.65 16.76
C CYS A 79 -6.53 13.00 16.68
N ILE A 80 -6.36 13.65 17.81
CA ILE A 80 -5.68 14.95 17.95
C ILE A 80 -4.16 14.82 18.04
N GLU A 81 -3.62 13.61 18.16
CA GLU A 81 -2.18 13.40 18.22
C GLU A 81 -1.56 13.65 16.86
N ASN A 82 -0.50 14.48 16.82
CA ASN A 82 0.29 14.75 15.61
C ASN A 82 1.23 13.59 15.24
N LYS A 83 0.97 12.40 15.76
CA LYS A 83 1.73 11.19 15.45
C LYS A 83 1.08 10.41 14.33
N ARG A 84 1.89 9.87 13.46
CA ARG A 84 1.42 8.96 12.42
C ARG A 84 0.92 7.66 13.02
N CYS A 85 -0.09 7.08 12.36
CA CYS A 85 -0.57 5.76 12.73
C CYS A 85 0.41 4.66 12.31
N VAL A 86 1.08 4.87 11.17
CA VAL A 86 2.14 4.01 10.66
C VAL A 86 3.38 4.87 10.44
N ASP A 87 4.42 4.58 11.18
CA ASP A 87 5.73 5.25 11.11
C ASP A 87 6.79 4.27 10.59
N ALA A 88 7.94 4.80 10.14
CA ALA A 88 9.09 4.02 9.70
C ALA A 88 9.51 2.91 10.68
N HIS A 89 9.33 3.13 11.97
CA HIS A 89 9.82 2.24 13.03
C HIS A 89 8.73 1.64 13.93
N ARG A 90 7.47 2.05 13.77
CA ARG A 90 6.40 1.59 14.68
C ARG A 90 5.01 1.73 14.11
N LEU A 91 4.11 0.89 14.61
CA LEU A 91 2.67 1.07 14.49
C LEU A 91 2.11 1.77 15.72
N CYS A 92 1.10 2.62 15.53
CA CYS A 92 0.36 3.20 16.65
C CYS A 92 -0.31 2.10 17.48
N LYS A 93 -0.10 2.12 18.80
CA LYS A 93 -0.62 1.10 19.72
C LYS A 93 -2.16 1.00 19.73
N THR A 94 -2.84 2.07 19.32
CA THR A 94 -4.32 2.10 19.28
C THR A 94 -4.89 1.66 17.93
N MET A 95 -4.03 1.45 16.92
CA MET A 95 -4.43 0.92 15.61
C MET A 95 -4.42 -0.61 15.66
N LYS A 96 -5.53 -1.20 15.29
CA LYS A 96 -5.65 -2.65 15.13
C LYS A 96 -5.38 -3.03 13.69
N VAL A 97 -4.24 -3.69 13.47
CA VAL A 97 -3.92 -4.29 12.18
C VAL A 97 -4.45 -5.73 12.20
N ASP A 98 -5.51 -5.97 11.46
CA ASP A 98 -6.19 -7.27 11.42
C ASP A 98 -6.78 -7.49 10.03
N HIS A 99 -6.19 -8.41 9.27
CA HIS A 99 -6.62 -8.73 7.92
C HIS A 99 -7.80 -9.72 7.86
N SER A 100 -8.29 -10.23 8.98
CA SER A 100 -9.35 -11.27 8.99
C SER A 100 -10.61 -10.85 8.22
N ARG A 101 -11.07 -9.60 8.39
CA ARG A 101 -12.24 -9.07 7.67
C ARG A 101 -11.99 -8.94 6.16
N ASN A 102 -10.77 -8.57 5.77
CA ASN A 102 -10.42 -8.46 4.35
C ASN A 102 -10.34 -9.85 3.70
N ILE A 103 -9.75 -10.83 4.38
CA ILE A 103 -9.73 -12.23 3.95
C ILE A 103 -11.16 -12.74 3.73
N GLN A 104 -12.04 -12.54 4.71
CA GLN A 104 -13.42 -13.00 4.61
C GLN A 104 -14.15 -12.35 3.44
N LEU A 105 -14.06 -11.02 3.30
CA LEU A 105 -14.66 -10.30 2.19
C LEU A 105 -14.19 -10.84 0.82
N LEU A 106 -12.91 -11.08 0.66
CA LEU A 106 -12.36 -11.61 -0.60
C LEU A 106 -12.86 -13.02 -0.89
N LYS A 107 -12.95 -13.89 0.13
CA LYS A 107 -13.53 -15.22 0.03
C LYS A 107 -15.00 -15.15 -0.37
N ASP A 108 -15.78 -14.27 0.25
CA ASP A 108 -17.21 -14.12 -0.01
C ASP A 108 -17.50 -13.58 -1.42
N ILE A 109 -16.71 -12.61 -1.88
CA ILE A 109 -16.82 -12.10 -3.26
C ILE A 109 -16.58 -13.21 -4.28
N ARG A 110 -15.50 -13.99 -4.13
CA ARG A 110 -15.20 -15.06 -5.09
C ARG A 110 -16.15 -16.26 -5.02
N ALA A 111 -16.94 -16.39 -3.93
CA ALA A 111 -17.97 -17.40 -3.80
C ALA A 111 -19.29 -17.03 -4.52
N ILE A 112 -19.44 -15.78 -4.97
CA ILE A 112 -20.67 -15.35 -5.67
C ILE A 112 -20.77 -16.07 -7.03
N PRO A 113 -21.88 -16.76 -7.32
CA PRO A 113 -22.11 -17.36 -8.63
C PRO A 113 -22.00 -16.33 -9.77
N GLY A 114 -21.23 -16.67 -10.80
CA GLY A 114 -20.97 -15.77 -11.94
C GLY A 114 -19.67 -14.98 -11.79
N ILE A 115 -19.03 -14.93 -10.62
CA ILE A 115 -17.69 -14.37 -10.45
C ILE A 115 -16.66 -15.50 -10.60
N LYS A 116 -15.82 -15.39 -11.62
CA LYS A 116 -14.74 -16.34 -11.91
C LYS A 116 -13.43 -15.91 -11.26
N LYS A 117 -13.19 -14.59 -11.21
CA LYS A 117 -11.99 -13.97 -10.62
C LYS A 117 -12.34 -12.62 -10.00
N ALA A 118 -11.76 -12.35 -8.84
CA ALA A 118 -11.78 -11.05 -8.20
C ALA A 118 -10.34 -10.68 -7.85
N PHE A 119 -9.77 -9.73 -8.57
CA PHE A 119 -8.38 -9.35 -8.38
C PHE A 119 -8.24 -8.19 -7.40
N VAL A 120 -7.08 -8.09 -6.77
CA VAL A 120 -6.63 -6.93 -6.01
C VAL A 120 -5.46 -6.32 -6.79
N ALA A 121 -5.77 -5.30 -7.58
CA ALA A 121 -4.81 -4.62 -8.45
C ALA A 121 -4.27 -3.32 -7.81
N SER A 122 -4.99 -2.78 -6.84
CA SER A 122 -4.53 -1.66 -6.01
C SER A 122 -3.33 -2.05 -5.15
N GLY A 123 -2.43 -1.08 -4.90
CA GLY A 123 -1.22 -1.33 -4.11
C GLY A 123 -1.52 -1.73 -2.67
N VAL A 124 -0.72 -2.63 -2.13
CA VAL A 124 -0.79 -3.07 -0.73
C VAL A 124 0.36 -2.51 0.10
N ARG A 125 0.11 -2.32 1.38
CA ARG A 125 1.14 -2.01 2.37
C ARG A 125 1.69 -3.32 2.94
N TYR A 126 2.82 -3.73 2.42
CA TYR A 126 3.49 -4.98 2.81
C TYR A 126 3.94 -4.98 4.28
N ASP A 127 4.30 -3.81 4.81
CA ASP A 127 4.64 -3.63 6.22
C ASP A 127 3.49 -3.96 7.18
N LEU A 128 2.24 -3.72 6.78
CA LEU A 128 1.08 -4.10 7.58
C LEU A 128 0.80 -5.60 7.50
N ILE A 129 1.12 -6.25 6.38
CA ILE A 129 1.04 -7.70 6.25
C ILE A 129 2.05 -8.37 7.19
N THR A 130 3.29 -7.91 7.19
CA THR A 130 4.34 -8.46 8.07
C THR A 130 4.11 -8.13 9.56
N ALA A 131 3.42 -7.03 9.84
CA ALA A 131 3.07 -6.62 11.21
C ALA A 131 1.91 -7.41 11.82
N ASP A 132 0.97 -7.89 11.00
CA ASP A 132 -0.15 -8.72 11.45
C ASP A 132 0.33 -10.17 11.70
N LYS A 133 0.73 -10.42 12.93
CA LYS A 133 1.26 -11.75 13.32
C LYS A 133 0.20 -12.85 13.33
N LYS A 134 -1.09 -12.48 13.33
CA LYS A 134 -2.19 -13.44 13.39
C LYS A 134 -2.72 -13.82 12.02
N HIS A 135 -2.98 -12.85 11.18
CA HIS A 135 -3.68 -13.05 9.91
C HIS A 135 -2.88 -12.60 8.67
N GLY A 136 -1.71 -11.94 8.84
CA GLY A 136 -0.93 -11.42 7.71
C GLY A 136 -0.45 -12.49 6.74
N TYR A 137 0.02 -13.62 7.26
CA TYR A 137 0.43 -14.76 6.44
C TYR A 137 -0.77 -15.37 5.67
N GLU A 138 -1.91 -15.57 6.34
CA GLU A 138 -3.13 -16.07 5.72
C GLU A 138 -3.64 -15.11 4.64
N TYR A 139 -3.60 -13.80 4.91
CA TYR A 139 -3.97 -12.78 3.94
C TYR A 139 -3.11 -12.87 2.68
N LEU A 140 -1.78 -12.90 2.84
CA LEU A 140 -0.87 -13.00 1.70
C LEU A 140 -1.07 -14.30 0.93
N LYS A 141 -1.33 -15.41 1.63
CA LYS A 141 -1.65 -16.69 1.00
C LYS A 141 -2.94 -16.62 0.18
N GLU A 142 -4.03 -16.07 0.72
CA GLU A 142 -5.29 -15.88 -0.01
C GLU A 142 -5.07 -15.01 -1.26
N MET A 143 -4.26 -13.95 -1.13
CA MET A 143 -3.89 -13.09 -2.25
C MET A 143 -3.16 -13.87 -3.35
N VAL A 144 -2.10 -14.58 -3.00
CA VAL A 144 -1.29 -15.38 -3.94
C VAL A 144 -2.14 -16.45 -4.60
N ASP A 145 -2.97 -17.15 -3.84
CA ASP A 145 -3.76 -18.25 -4.36
C ASP A 145 -4.90 -17.79 -5.29
N HIS A 146 -5.50 -16.62 -5.07
CA HIS A 146 -6.78 -16.29 -5.71
C HIS A 146 -6.89 -14.90 -6.33
N HIS A 147 -6.13 -13.90 -5.85
CA HIS A 147 -6.43 -12.49 -6.11
C HIS A 147 -5.34 -11.72 -6.87
N ILE A 148 -4.27 -12.39 -7.29
CA ILE A 148 -3.20 -11.81 -8.10
C ILE A 148 -3.36 -12.27 -9.56
N SER A 149 -3.40 -11.30 -10.49
CA SER A 149 -3.55 -11.54 -11.94
C SER A 149 -2.22 -11.80 -12.67
N GLY A 150 -1.16 -12.14 -11.93
CA GLY A 150 0.22 -12.29 -12.43
C GLY A 150 1.18 -11.31 -11.78
N GLN A 151 0.72 -10.13 -11.38
CA GLN A 151 1.55 -9.11 -10.73
C GLN A 151 0.88 -8.56 -9.48
N MET A 152 1.63 -8.46 -8.38
CA MET A 152 1.23 -7.79 -7.16
C MET A 152 2.01 -6.49 -6.99
N LYS A 153 1.29 -5.39 -6.82
CA LYS A 153 1.88 -4.06 -6.70
C LYS A 153 2.22 -3.74 -5.26
N VAL A 154 3.47 -3.40 -5.03
CA VAL A 154 3.96 -2.89 -3.75
C VAL A 154 4.71 -1.57 -3.95
N ALA A 155 4.65 -0.71 -2.97
CA ALA A 155 5.20 0.64 -3.05
C ALA A 155 6.25 0.87 -1.96
N PRO A 156 7.48 0.33 -2.09
CA PRO A 156 8.57 0.66 -1.18
C PRO A 156 9.02 2.12 -1.34
N GLU A 157 8.89 2.68 -2.52
CA GLU A 157 9.27 4.02 -2.98
C GLU A 157 10.78 4.22 -3.06
N HIS A 158 11.55 3.68 -2.12
CA HIS A 158 13.01 3.67 -2.06
C HIS A 158 13.52 2.46 -1.26
N THR A 159 14.85 2.29 -1.18
CA THR A 159 15.48 1.19 -0.41
C THR A 159 16.62 1.67 0.50
N ASN A 160 16.94 2.96 0.50
CA ASN A 160 17.83 3.56 1.48
C ASN A 160 17.00 4.03 2.69
N ASP A 161 17.40 3.64 3.91
CA ASP A 161 16.62 3.87 5.11
C ASP A 161 16.53 5.36 5.51
N GLU A 162 17.52 6.18 5.17
CA GLU A 162 17.49 7.63 5.40
C GLU A 162 16.43 8.31 4.51
N VAL A 163 16.41 7.96 3.23
CA VAL A 163 15.39 8.44 2.28
C VAL A 163 14.00 7.96 2.68
N LEU A 164 13.86 6.68 3.05
CA LEU A 164 12.61 6.11 3.54
C LEU A 164 12.11 6.82 4.80
N HIS A 165 13.00 7.22 5.70
CA HIS A 165 12.64 8.02 6.87
C HIS A 165 12.04 9.37 6.46
N HIS A 166 12.65 10.10 5.52
CA HIS A 166 12.10 11.34 4.97
C HIS A 166 10.78 11.14 4.23
N MET A 167 10.57 9.97 3.62
CA MET A 167 9.29 9.60 2.99
C MET A 167 8.21 9.20 3.99
N GLY A 168 8.56 8.90 5.25
CA GLY A 168 7.64 8.31 6.24
C GLY A 168 7.24 6.87 5.89
N LYS A 169 8.19 6.11 5.35
CA LYS A 169 8.02 4.71 4.94
C LYS A 169 8.81 3.77 5.88
N PRO A 170 8.41 2.50 5.98
CA PRO A 170 9.18 1.51 6.73
C PRO A 170 10.56 1.26 6.10
N GLY A 171 11.54 0.89 6.91
CA GLY A 171 12.89 0.57 6.46
C GLY A 171 12.94 -0.65 5.52
N LYS A 172 14.03 -0.75 4.76
CA LYS A 172 14.22 -1.78 3.73
C LYS A 172 14.11 -3.21 4.21
N GLN A 173 14.45 -3.48 5.48
CA GLN A 173 14.36 -4.84 6.04
C GLN A 173 12.93 -5.39 5.98
N THR A 174 11.92 -4.54 6.17
CA THR A 174 10.52 -4.93 6.06
C THR A 174 10.16 -5.41 4.64
N LEU A 175 10.75 -4.79 3.62
CA LEU A 175 10.58 -5.23 2.23
C LEU A 175 11.23 -6.59 1.98
N ILE A 176 12.43 -6.81 2.51
CA ILE A 176 13.16 -8.09 2.42
C ILE A 176 12.34 -9.21 3.05
N ASP A 177 11.86 -8.99 4.28
CA ASP A 177 11.06 -9.97 5.02
C ASP A 177 9.76 -10.31 4.29
N PHE A 178 9.08 -9.29 3.77
CA PHE A 178 7.87 -9.47 2.96
C PHE A 178 8.15 -10.26 1.68
N LYS A 179 9.21 -9.88 0.95
CA LYS A 179 9.60 -10.57 -0.29
C LYS A 179 9.88 -12.05 -0.05
N ALA A 180 10.61 -12.38 1.03
CA ALA A 180 10.89 -13.78 1.40
C ALA A 180 9.59 -14.56 1.65
N MET A 181 8.63 -13.95 2.36
CA MET A 181 7.31 -14.55 2.60
C MET A 181 6.52 -14.74 1.29
N TYR A 182 6.52 -13.74 0.42
CA TYR A 182 5.85 -13.78 -0.88
C TYR A 182 6.45 -14.86 -1.79
N ASP A 183 7.78 -14.90 -1.93
CA ASP A 183 8.49 -15.85 -2.78
C ASP A 183 8.22 -17.29 -2.34
N LYS A 184 8.19 -17.54 -1.03
CA LYS A 184 7.83 -18.84 -0.45
C LYS A 184 6.42 -19.25 -0.87
N LEU A 185 5.43 -18.39 -0.64
CA LEU A 185 4.03 -18.66 -0.99
C LEU A 185 3.81 -18.82 -2.49
N ASN A 186 4.47 -17.99 -3.30
CA ASN A 186 4.40 -18.10 -4.77
C ASN A 186 4.94 -19.45 -5.26
N LYS A 187 6.05 -19.90 -4.69
CA LYS A 187 6.62 -21.23 -4.97
C LYS A 187 5.68 -22.36 -4.53
N GLU A 188 5.12 -22.27 -3.33
CA GLU A 188 4.16 -23.26 -2.80
C GLU A 188 2.87 -23.33 -3.63
N SER A 189 2.42 -22.22 -4.18
CA SER A 189 1.22 -22.16 -5.04
C SER A 189 1.42 -22.74 -6.44
N GLY A 190 2.66 -22.98 -6.85
CA GLY A 190 3.00 -23.42 -8.21
C GLY A 190 2.75 -22.37 -9.30
N LYS A 191 2.51 -21.11 -8.92
CA LYS A 191 2.21 -20.02 -9.86
C LYS A 191 3.48 -19.24 -10.21
N GLN A 192 3.44 -18.60 -11.38
CA GLN A 192 4.48 -17.65 -11.80
C GLN A 192 3.94 -16.23 -11.67
N GLN A 193 4.03 -15.67 -10.47
CA GLN A 193 3.59 -14.31 -10.19
C GLN A 193 4.79 -13.46 -9.77
N PHE A 194 4.69 -12.14 -10.01
CA PHE A 194 5.79 -11.21 -9.80
C PHE A 194 5.35 -10.06 -8.89
N LEU A 195 6.31 -9.50 -8.14
CA LEU A 195 6.14 -8.23 -7.46
C LEU A 195 6.51 -7.10 -8.43
N THR A 196 5.66 -6.09 -8.48
CA THR A 196 5.94 -4.82 -9.18
C THR A 196 6.14 -3.73 -8.14
N TYR A 197 7.24 -2.99 -8.27
CA TYR A 197 7.66 -2.00 -7.29
C TYR A 197 7.46 -0.59 -7.81
N TYR A 198 6.74 0.24 -7.03
CA TYR A 198 6.73 1.68 -7.26
C TYR A 198 7.94 2.28 -6.56
N LEU A 199 8.71 3.08 -7.32
CA LEU A 199 9.92 3.74 -6.87
C LEU A 199 9.85 5.23 -7.18
N ILE A 200 10.38 6.06 -6.27
CA ILE A 200 10.44 7.51 -6.41
C ILE A 200 11.90 7.94 -6.39
N ALA A 201 12.32 8.65 -7.44
CA ALA A 201 13.60 9.33 -7.53
C ALA A 201 13.48 10.79 -7.07
N ALA A 202 14.59 11.39 -6.66
CA ALA A 202 14.72 12.81 -6.32
C ALA A 202 13.75 13.31 -5.23
N HIS A 203 13.31 12.42 -4.32
CA HIS A 203 12.58 12.86 -3.12
C HIS A 203 13.51 13.74 -2.25
N PRO A 204 13.00 14.79 -1.55
CA PRO A 204 13.80 15.54 -0.60
C PRO A 204 14.57 14.61 0.37
N GLY A 205 15.88 14.81 0.51
CA GLY A 205 16.80 13.93 1.21
C GLY A 205 17.41 12.81 0.36
N CYS A 206 17.03 12.69 -0.92
CA CYS A 206 17.59 11.69 -1.84
C CYS A 206 18.71 12.31 -2.69
N GLU A 207 19.95 11.96 -2.41
CA GLU A 207 21.12 12.31 -3.18
C GLU A 207 21.43 11.25 -4.25
N GLU A 208 22.32 11.54 -5.20
CA GLU A 208 22.73 10.61 -6.27
C GLU A 208 23.26 9.28 -5.72
N LYS A 209 24.06 9.34 -4.63
CA LYS A 209 24.54 8.11 -3.96
C LYS A 209 23.40 7.16 -3.56
N HIS A 210 22.28 7.70 -3.09
CA HIS A 210 21.11 6.90 -2.69
C HIS A 210 20.42 6.24 -3.89
N MET A 211 20.43 6.90 -5.06
CA MET A 211 19.95 6.30 -6.30
C MET A 211 20.86 5.16 -6.79
N HIS A 212 22.18 5.29 -6.62
CA HIS A 212 23.09 4.18 -6.89
C HIS A 212 22.85 2.98 -5.95
N GLU A 213 22.65 3.22 -4.66
CA GLU A 213 22.28 2.17 -3.70
C GLU A 213 20.96 1.52 -4.07
N LEU A 214 19.93 2.30 -4.47
CA LEU A 214 18.66 1.80 -4.96
C LEU A 214 18.85 0.85 -6.15
N LYS A 215 19.64 1.26 -7.14
CA LYS A 215 19.96 0.45 -8.32
C LYS A 215 20.66 -0.86 -7.93
N GLN A 216 21.65 -0.80 -7.05
CA GLN A 216 22.32 -2.01 -6.56
C GLN A 216 21.36 -2.95 -5.84
N PHE A 217 20.54 -2.42 -4.94
CA PHE A 217 19.59 -3.21 -4.19
C PHE A 217 18.54 -3.87 -5.11
N THR A 218 17.97 -3.13 -6.06
CA THR A 218 16.97 -3.68 -6.99
C THR A 218 17.58 -4.78 -7.85
N THR A 219 18.83 -4.63 -8.29
CA THR A 219 19.51 -5.63 -9.11
C THR A 219 19.87 -6.88 -8.30
N HIS A 220 20.45 -6.73 -7.10
CA HIS A 220 21.01 -7.85 -6.35
C HIS A 220 19.99 -8.52 -5.43
N GLU A 221 19.14 -7.76 -4.73
CA GLU A 221 18.19 -8.29 -3.75
C GLU A 221 16.82 -8.56 -4.37
N LEU A 222 16.31 -7.61 -5.16
CA LEU A 222 15.01 -7.79 -5.81
C LEU A 222 15.10 -8.57 -7.13
N LYS A 223 16.32 -8.73 -7.67
CA LYS A 223 16.63 -9.43 -8.93
C LYS A 223 15.83 -8.88 -10.10
N MET A 224 15.73 -7.56 -10.15
CA MET A 224 15.06 -6.84 -11.21
C MET A 224 15.76 -5.52 -11.54
N ASN A 225 15.63 -5.08 -12.77
CA ASN A 225 15.97 -3.72 -13.18
C ASN A 225 14.66 -2.96 -13.34
N PRO A 226 14.40 -1.93 -12.53
CA PRO A 226 13.20 -1.11 -12.69
C PRO A 226 13.20 -0.46 -14.09
N GLU A 227 12.15 -0.63 -14.85
CA GLU A 227 12.00 0.03 -16.14
C GLU A 227 11.72 1.53 -15.97
N GLN A 228 11.11 1.90 -14.83
CA GLN A 228 10.73 3.27 -14.55
C GLN A 228 10.78 3.55 -13.04
N ALA A 229 11.38 4.69 -12.66
CA ALA A 229 11.18 5.35 -11.38
C ALA A 229 10.42 6.66 -11.62
N GLN A 230 9.45 6.95 -10.76
CA GLN A 230 8.74 8.22 -10.84
C GLN A 230 9.59 9.33 -10.22
N VAL A 231 9.80 10.44 -10.93
CA VAL A 231 10.45 11.61 -10.35
C VAL A 231 9.48 12.26 -9.34
N PHE A 232 10.01 12.61 -8.17
CA PHE A 232 9.22 13.26 -7.13
C PHE A 232 8.63 14.58 -7.64
N THR A 233 7.32 14.74 -7.44
CA THR A 233 6.61 15.98 -7.72
C THR A 233 5.97 16.50 -6.43
N PRO A 234 6.26 17.75 -6.01
CA PRO A 234 5.67 18.32 -4.80
C PRO A 234 4.14 18.35 -4.88
N THR A 235 3.47 17.63 -4.00
CA THR A 235 2.01 17.58 -3.94
C THR A 235 1.52 18.49 -2.81
N PRO A 236 0.62 19.46 -3.07
CA PRO A 236 0.09 20.36 -2.04
C PRO A 236 -0.49 19.62 -0.84
N GLY A 237 -0.28 20.16 0.36
CA GLY A 237 -0.77 19.59 1.61
C GLY A 237 0.09 18.42 2.15
N THR A 238 1.28 18.19 1.59
CA THR A 238 2.20 17.13 2.01
C THR A 238 3.44 17.68 2.70
N TYR A 239 4.01 16.91 3.63
CA TYR A 239 5.28 17.27 4.28
C TYR A 239 6.45 17.30 3.28
N SER A 240 6.44 16.42 2.28
CA SER A 240 7.50 16.43 1.25
C SER A 240 7.45 17.67 0.37
N ALA A 241 6.28 18.27 0.14
CA ALA A 241 6.20 19.58 -0.51
C ALA A 241 6.84 20.68 0.37
N VAL A 242 6.62 20.66 1.68
CA VAL A 242 7.30 21.58 2.62
C VAL A 242 8.81 21.38 2.56
N MET A 243 9.29 20.13 2.63
CA MET A 243 10.72 19.80 2.49
C MET A 243 11.30 20.35 1.19
N TYR A 244 10.59 20.16 0.07
CA TYR A 244 11.04 20.60 -1.25
C TYR A 244 11.24 22.11 -1.35
N TYR A 245 10.30 22.88 -0.83
CA TYR A 245 10.35 24.34 -0.93
C TYR A 245 11.24 24.99 0.14
N THR A 246 11.35 24.41 1.33
CA THR A 246 12.11 24.98 2.43
C THR A 246 13.54 24.43 2.57
N GLU A 247 13.83 23.27 1.95
CA GLU A 247 15.07 22.51 2.12
C GLU A 247 15.34 22.15 3.58
N LEU A 248 14.27 22.05 4.38
CA LEU A 248 14.33 21.68 5.79
C LEU A 248 13.45 20.45 6.05
N ASP A 249 13.94 19.57 6.92
CA ASP A 249 13.08 18.57 7.54
C ASP A 249 12.07 19.27 8.47
N PRO A 250 10.76 19.14 8.23
CA PRO A 250 9.75 19.86 9.00
C PRO A 250 9.68 19.43 10.47
N PHE A 251 10.21 18.26 10.81
CA PHE A 251 10.18 17.70 12.15
C PHE A 251 11.42 18.09 12.99
N THR A 252 12.60 18.03 12.38
CA THR A 252 13.87 18.30 13.06
C THR A 252 14.43 19.71 12.79
N LYS A 253 13.91 20.41 11.77
CA LYS A 253 14.37 21.73 11.28
C LYS A 253 15.80 21.72 10.73
N LYS A 254 16.35 20.54 10.51
CA LYS A 254 17.68 20.40 9.87
C LYS A 254 17.59 20.59 8.37
N LYS A 255 18.64 21.12 7.78
CA LYS A 255 18.78 21.17 6.31
C LYS A 255 18.84 19.76 5.73
N ILE A 256 18.20 19.59 4.60
CA ILE A 256 18.21 18.37 3.79
C ILE A 256 18.53 18.72 2.34
N PHE A 257 19.13 17.78 1.64
CA PHE A 257 19.36 17.92 0.21
C PHE A 257 18.03 17.90 -0.55
N VAL A 258 17.91 18.74 -1.55
CA VAL A 258 16.77 18.75 -2.48
C VAL A 258 17.28 18.95 -3.89
N GLU A 259 16.97 17.97 -4.74
CA GLU A 259 17.24 18.06 -6.18
C GLU A 259 16.26 19.05 -6.83
N LYS A 260 16.77 20.08 -7.47
CA LYS A 260 15.96 21.11 -8.17
C LYS A 260 16.04 20.98 -9.68
N ASP A 261 17.11 20.40 -10.20
CA ASP A 261 17.32 20.15 -11.62
C ASP A 261 16.75 18.76 -11.98
N GLN A 262 15.46 18.71 -12.27
CA GLN A 262 14.71 17.47 -12.53
C GLN A 262 14.39 17.27 -14.00
#